data_ca085e43daddfb5287698d7f69df6455
#
_entry.id   ca085e43daddfb5287698d7f69df6455
#
_cell.length_a   1.000
_cell.length_b   1.000
_cell.length_c   1.000
_cell.angle_alpha   90.00
_cell.angle_beta   90.00
_cell.angle_gamma   90.00
#
_symmetry.space_group_name_H-M   'P 1'
#
loop_
_entity.id
_entity.type
_entity.pdbx_description
1 polymer ?
#
loop_
_entity_poly.entity_id
_entity_poly.type
_entity_poly.pdbx_seq_one_letter_code
_entity_poly.pdbx_strand_id
1 'polypeptide(L)'
;ITQTDLERFRVTIEPAIEVTRKGATLFTCGPWCQGVSLAQMWNLLKNSDLKDLGHNSADYIHIITEVIKLALSDREHYLGDPEFVDVPLKKLLSNDYGEERYSMIKENSVLSEEYLWGDDATFGETNKFSLDTSYMCAVDKDGLVASITPSDGSANTPVLPGWGINPSSRGSQSWAIRNHPSSVFPWKRPRLTPNPAIAVLRDNSVMPFGTPGADVQTQAMLQVLLNIVDFNIPLQEAVELPRFASYDAPDSFEPHQYQRRLLKIEEDVNNRVRETLVDYGHLVESWPRHTWKAGAVCA
;
A
#
# COMPACT_ATOMS: atom_id res chain seq x y z
N ILE A 1 -11.48 -28.17 -4.42
CA ILE A 1 -10.06 -28.45 -4.72
C ILE A 1 -9.93 -29.93 -4.98
N THR A 2 -9.33 -30.29 -6.09
CA THR A 2 -9.09 -31.68 -6.54
C THR A 2 -7.58 -31.95 -6.58
N GLN A 3 -7.20 -33.21 -6.75
CA GLN A 3 -5.80 -33.58 -6.95
C GLN A 3 -5.21 -32.86 -8.18
N THR A 4 -5.97 -32.77 -9.27
CA THR A 4 -5.56 -32.05 -10.48
C THR A 4 -5.28 -30.58 -10.21
N ASP A 5 -6.03 -29.92 -9.33
CA ASP A 5 -5.79 -28.53 -8.97
C ASP A 5 -4.43 -28.36 -8.26
N LEU A 6 -4.09 -29.28 -7.34
CA LEU A 6 -2.80 -29.27 -6.66
C LEU A 6 -1.63 -29.60 -7.61
N GLU A 7 -1.81 -30.55 -8.51
CA GLU A 7 -0.80 -30.95 -9.51
C GLU A 7 -0.53 -29.84 -10.56
N ARG A 8 -1.52 -29.01 -10.85
CA ARG A 8 -1.39 -27.87 -11.77
C ARG A 8 -0.77 -26.63 -11.16
N PHE A 9 -0.87 -26.47 -9.83
CA PHE A 9 -0.33 -25.28 -9.17
C PHE A 9 1.17 -25.16 -9.40
N ARG A 10 1.62 -23.96 -9.75
CA ARG A 10 3.04 -23.60 -9.87
C ARG A 10 3.28 -22.23 -9.26
N VAL A 11 4.39 -22.09 -8.56
CA VAL A 11 4.90 -20.78 -8.14
C VAL A 11 5.50 -20.12 -9.38
N THR A 12 5.11 -18.87 -9.61
CA THR A 12 5.64 -18.06 -10.73
C THR A 12 6.77 -17.16 -10.24
N ILE A 13 7.75 -16.94 -11.13
CA ILE A 13 8.79 -15.93 -10.94
C ILE A 13 8.47 -14.79 -11.90
N GLU A 14 8.23 -13.61 -11.34
CA GLU A 14 7.83 -12.43 -12.07
C GLU A 14 8.89 -11.32 -11.92
N PRO A 15 9.13 -10.48 -12.93
CA PRO A 15 10.02 -9.33 -12.79
C PRO A 15 9.46 -8.35 -11.77
N ALA A 16 10.35 -7.74 -10.97
CA ALA A 16 9.97 -6.68 -10.06
C ALA A 16 9.53 -5.43 -10.83
N ILE A 17 8.61 -4.66 -10.23
CA ILE A 17 8.29 -3.30 -10.68
C ILE A 17 9.42 -2.38 -10.20
N GLU A 18 9.90 -1.52 -11.10
CA GLU A 18 11.01 -0.60 -10.84
C GLU A 18 10.59 0.85 -11.09
N VAL A 19 10.84 1.73 -10.12
CA VAL A 19 10.60 3.18 -10.26
C VAL A 19 11.70 3.97 -9.55
N THR A 20 12.32 4.91 -10.28
CA THR A 20 13.37 5.78 -9.76
C THR A 20 12.86 7.19 -9.48
N ARG A 21 13.18 7.73 -8.30
CA ARG A 21 12.90 9.10 -7.88
C ARG A 21 14.06 9.66 -7.05
N LYS A 22 14.48 10.89 -7.32
CA LYS A 22 15.56 11.58 -6.58
C LYS A 22 16.84 10.73 -6.38
N GLY A 23 17.17 9.88 -7.35
CA GLY A 23 18.36 9.01 -7.31
C GLY A 23 18.21 7.75 -6.43
N ALA A 24 17.05 7.48 -5.89
CA ALA A 24 16.72 6.22 -5.25
C ALA A 24 15.80 5.39 -6.15
N THR A 25 16.09 4.10 -6.31
CA THR A 25 15.30 3.16 -7.11
C THR A 25 14.57 2.19 -6.21
N LEU A 26 13.25 2.17 -6.33
CA LEU A 26 12.35 1.26 -5.64
C LEU A 26 12.07 0.04 -6.50
N PHE A 27 12.24 -1.16 -5.96
CA PHE A 27 11.82 -2.43 -6.51
C PHE A 27 10.72 -3.02 -5.65
N THR A 28 9.62 -3.47 -6.27
CA THR A 28 8.46 -4.01 -5.57
C THR A 28 7.71 -5.04 -6.41
N CYS A 29 6.71 -5.69 -5.85
CA CYS A 29 5.96 -6.76 -6.49
C CYS A 29 4.93 -6.26 -7.52
N GLY A 30 4.48 -7.18 -8.38
CA GLY A 30 3.57 -6.93 -9.50
C GLY A 30 2.12 -6.63 -9.10
N PRO A 31 1.21 -6.50 -10.10
CA PRO A 31 -0.12 -5.92 -9.94
C PRO A 31 -1.15 -6.81 -9.22
N TRP A 32 -0.86 -8.07 -8.99
CA TRP A 32 -1.69 -8.93 -8.11
C TRP A 32 -1.37 -8.75 -6.62
N CYS A 33 -0.44 -7.84 -6.29
CA CYS A 33 -0.14 -7.33 -4.94
C CYS A 33 -0.21 -5.80 -4.94
N GLN A 34 0.04 -5.17 -3.79
CA GLN A 34 0.01 -3.69 -3.68
C GLN A 34 1.28 -2.97 -4.13
N GLY A 35 2.27 -3.68 -4.69
CA GLY A 35 3.54 -3.09 -5.09
C GLY A 35 3.42 -1.96 -6.09
N VAL A 36 2.54 -2.12 -7.08
CA VAL A 36 2.27 -1.07 -8.06
C VAL A 36 1.73 0.20 -7.40
N SER A 37 0.88 0.08 -6.36
CA SER A 37 0.39 1.26 -5.63
C SER A 37 1.52 2.01 -4.92
N LEU A 38 2.47 1.32 -4.29
CA LEU A 38 3.65 1.94 -3.69
C LEU A 38 4.53 2.62 -4.76
N ALA A 39 4.78 1.92 -5.87
CA ALA A 39 5.56 2.44 -6.99
C ALA A 39 4.90 3.70 -7.61
N GLN A 40 3.58 3.70 -7.71
CA GLN A 40 2.81 4.82 -8.21
C GLN A 40 2.83 6.01 -7.25
N MET A 41 2.64 5.81 -5.94
CA MET A 41 2.80 6.86 -4.93
C MET A 41 4.20 7.50 -5.01
N TRP A 42 5.23 6.68 -5.17
CA TRP A 42 6.61 7.13 -5.34
C TRP A 42 6.80 7.96 -6.62
N ASN A 43 6.17 7.55 -7.72
CA ASN A 43 6.23 8.25 -9.01
C ASN A 43 5.42 9.56 -9.01
N LEU A 44 4.24 9.58 -8.41
CA LEU A 44 3.40 10.78 -8.26
C LEU A 44 4.16 11.94 -7.59
N LEU A 45 5.04 11.62 -6.64
CA LEU A 45 5.85 12.60 -5.91
C LEU A 45 7.14 12.98 -6.64
N LYS A 46 7.35 12.54 -7.91
CA LYS A 46 8.64 12.66 -8.60
C LYS A 46 9.18 14.08 -8.65
N ASN A 47 8.32 15.04 -8.94
CA ASN A 47 8.68 16.45 -9.12
C ASN A 47 8.37 17.31 -7.87
N SER A 48 7.94 16.69 -6.75
CA SER A 48 7.61 17.41 -5.53
C SER A 48 8.85 17.71 -4.70
N ASP A 49 8.97 18.92 -4.18
CA ASP A 49 9.93 19.25 -3.13
C ASP A 49 9.25 19.23 -1.75
N LEU A 50 9.26 18.03 -1.15
CA LEU A 50 8.59 17.80 0.13
C LEU A 50 9.29 18.50 1.31
N LYS A 51 10.56 18.90 1.14
CA LYS A 51 11.29 19.63 2.20
C LYS A 51 10.68 21.00 2.47
N ASP A 52 10.22 21.67 1.42
CA ASP A 52 9.60 23.00 1.52
C ASP A 52 8.28 22.97 2.30
N LEU A 53 7.58 21.84 2.29
CA LEU A 53 6.37 21.65 3.08
C LEU A 53 6.65 21.45 4.58
N GLY A 54 7.85 21.00 4.93
CA GLY A 54 8.25 20.64 6.30
C GLY A 54 7.75 19.24 6.70
N HIS A 55 8.64 18.47 7.35
CA HIS A 55 8.35 17.11 7.78
C HIS A 55 7.15 17.07 8.76
N ASN A 56 6.18 16.20 8.48
CA ASN A 56 4.96 16.05 9.26
C ASN A 56 4.18 17.35 9.53
N SER A 57 4.32 18.37 8.68
CA SER A 57 3.43 19.53 8.65
C SER A 57 2.03 19.14 8.14
N ALA A 58 1.06 20.03 8.28
CA ALA A 58 -0.27 19.82 7.73
C ALA A 58 -0.25 19.67 6.20
N ASP A 59 0.52 20.52 5.51
CA ASP A 59 0.65 20.50 4.05
C ASP A 59 1.32 19.21 3.59
N TYR A 60 2.39 18.77 4.26
CA TYR A 60 3.05 17.49 3.97
C TYR A 60 2.09 16.31 4.13
N ILE A 61 1.43 16.21 5.29
CA ILE A 61 0.49 15.10 5.57
C ILE A 61 -0.66 15.12 4.58
N HIS A 62 -1.20 16.28 4.26
CA HIS A 62 -2.26 16.45 3.28
C HIS A 62 -1.84 15.94 1.89
N ILE A 63 -0.74 16.46 1.35
CA ILE A 63 -0.24 16.07 0.03
C ILE A 63 0.03 14.56 -0.05
N ILE A 64 0.70 13.99 0.95
CA ILE A 64 0.96 12.54 0.97
C ILE A 64 -0.35 11.74 1.06
N THR A 65 -1.32 12.19 1.86
CA THR A 65 -2.64 11.55 1.96
C THR A 65 -3.38 11.56 0.62
N GLU A 66 -3.37 12.68 -0.10
CA GLU A 66 -4.03 12.79 -1.41
C GLU A 66 -3.32 11.93 -2.48
N VAL A 67 -1.98 11.85 -2.46
CA VAL A 67 -1.21 10.93 -3.30
C VAL A 67 -1.58 9.47 -3.01
N ILE A 68 -1.71 9.09 -1.74
CA ILE A 68 -2.16 7.75 -1.34
C ILE A 68 -3.55 7.46 -1.92
N LYS A 69 -4.49 8.37 -1.78
CA LYS A 69 -5.87 8.23 -2.28
C LYS A 69 -5.90 8.03 -3.80
N LEU A 70 -5.13 8.81 -4.54
CA LEU A 70 -5.03 8.69 -6.00
C LEU A 70 -4.48 7.32 -6.42
N ALA A 71 -3.40 6.85 -5.79
CA ALA A 71 -2.82 5.55 -6.11
C ALA A 71 -3.73 4.38 -5.71
N LEU A 72 -4.44 4.49 -4.59
CA LEU A 72 -5.42 3.48 -4.17
C LEU A 72 -6.67 3.50 -5.05
N SER A 73 -7.08 4.66 -5.58
CA SER A 73 -8.12 4.74 -6.60
C SER A 73 -7.73 3.98 -7.87
N ASP A 74 -6.54 4.20 -8.38
CA ASP A 74 -6.04 3.48 -9.54
C ASP A 74 -5.89 1.97 -9.26
N ARG A 75 -5.59 1.58 -8.02
CA ARG A 75 -5.60 0.19 -7.56
C ARG A 75 -6.96 -0.47 -7.82
N GLU A 76 -8.04 0.18 -7.43
CA GLU A 76 -9.40 -0.35 -7.60
C GLU A 76 -9.81 -0.45 -9.06
N HIS A 77 -9.38 0.49 -9.90
CA HIS A 77 -9.76 0.53 -11.31
C HIS A 77 -8.93 -0.41 -12.20
N TYR A 78 -7.67 -0.70 -11.84
CA TYR A 78 -6.73 -1.32 -12.77
C TYR A 78 -6.02 -2.56 -12.22
N LEU A 79 -5.79 -2.68 -10.89
CA LEU A 79 -4.90 -3.72 -10.38
C LEU A 79 -5.62 -5.04 -10.10
N GLY A 80 -5.05 -6.11 -10.59
CA GLY A 80 -5.51 -7.48 -10.42
C GLY A 80 -4.50 -8.47 -10.99
N ASP A 81 -4.90 -9.73 -11.11
CA ASP A 81 -4.07 -10.77 -11.69
C ASP A 81 -3.81 -10.52 -13.19
N PRO A 82 -2.55 -10.27 -13.61
CA PRO A 82 -2.23 -9.94 -15.01
C PRO A 82 -2.48 -11.08 -16.01
N GLU A 83 -2.74 -12.30 -15.54
CA GLU A 83 -3.18 -13.38 -16.40
C GLU A 83 -4.67 -13.25 -16.81
N PHE A 84 -5.43 -12.42 -16.12
CA PHE A 84 -6.87 -12.25 -16.28
C PHE A 84 -7.30 -10.84 -16.64
N VAL A 85 -6.48 -9.84 -16.34
CA VAL A 85 -6.77 -8.42 -16.60
C VAL A 85 -5.57 -7.74 -17.25
N ASP A 86 -5.84 -6.87 -18.22
CA ASP A 86 -4.81 -6.04 -18.83
C ASP A 86 -4.53 -4.84 -17.90
N VAL A 87 -3.42 -4.91 -17.16
CA VAL A 87 -2.99 -3.85 -16.25
C VAL A 87 -2.09 -2.87 -17.01
N PRO A 88 -2.49 -1.59 -17.18
CA PRO A 88 -1.73 -0.63 -17.99
C PRO A 88 -0.51 -0.07 -17.25
N LEU A 89 0.43 -0.95 -16.82
CA LEU A 89 1.59 -0.59 -16.00
C LEU A 89 2.42 0.56 -16.58
N LYS A 90 2.65 0.54 -17.91
CA LYS A 90 3.42 1.60 -18.59
C LYS A 90 2.76 2.97 -18.43
N LYS A 91 1.41 3.03 -18.48
CA LYS A 91 0.65 4.25 -18.26
C LYS A 91 0.73 4.66 -16.78
N LEU A 92 0.35 3.77 -15.86
CA LEU A 92 0.26 4.05 -14.42
C LEU A 92 1.58 4.55 -13.81
N LEU A 93 2.71 4.08 -14.36
CA LEU A 93 4.06 4.42 -13.89
C LEU A 93 4.77 5.43 -14.80
N SER A 94 4.09 6.00 -15.81
CA SER A 94 4.68 7.06 -16.64
C SER A 94 4.74 8.39 -15.88
N ASN A 95 5.69 9.24 -16.27
CA ASN A 95 5.82 10.58 -15.70
C ASN A 95 4.58 11.43 -16.02
N ASP A 96 4.13 11.41 -17.28
CA ASP A 96 3.01 12.22 -17.76
C ASP A 96 1.73 11.90 -16.96
N TYR A 97 1.43 10.62 -16.74
CA TYR A 97 0.30 10.22 -15.91
C TYR A 97 0.49 10.62 -14.44
N GLY A 98 1.72 10.50 -13.92
CA GLY A 98 2.04 10.96 -12.58
C GLY A 98 1.80 12.46 -12.40
N GLU A 99 2.22 13.29 -13.35
CA GLU A 99 1.99 14.74 -13.35
C GLU A 99 0.51 15.09 -13.49
N GLU A 100 -0.20 14.43 -14.41
CA GLU A 100 -1.66 14.58 -14.58
C GLU A 100 -2.39 14.31 -13.27
N ARG A 101 -2.14 13.17 -12.62
CA ARG A 101 -2.78 12.80 -11.35
C ARG A 101 -2.40 13.74 -10.22
N TYR A 102 -1.11 14.08 -10.08
CA TYR A 102 -0.66 15.00 -9.05
C TYR A 102 -1.29 16.40 -9.19
N SER A 103 -1.51 16.89 -10.41
CA SER A 103 -2.15 18.19 -10.67
C SER A 103 -3.59 18.29 -10.19
N MET A 104 -4.25 17.17 -9.89
CA MET A 104 -5.60 17.16 -9.29
C MET A 104 -5.60 17.54 -7.81
N ILE A 105 -4.44 17.41 -7.13
CA ILE A 105 -4.32 17.70 -5.71
C ILE A 105 -4.39 19.20 -5.48
N LYS A 106 -5.27 19.63 -4.57
CA LYS A 106 -5.38 21.01 -4.12
C LYS A 106 -4.57 21.19 -2.84
N GLU A 107 -3.96 22.34 -2.65
CA GLU A 107 -3.06 22.59 -1.53
C GLU A 107 -3.74 22.52 -0.14
N ASN A 108 -5.02 22.85 -0.07
CA ASN A 108 -5.74 23.03 1.20
C ASN A 108 -7.19 22.49 1.18
N SER A 109 -7.44 21.49 0.35
CA SER A 109 -8.77 20.88 0.25
C SER A 109 -8.67 19.45 -0.24
N VAL A 110 -9.32 18.53 0.47
CA VAL A 110 -9.41 17.12 0.06
C VAL A 110 -9.97 16.97 -1.35
N LEU A 111 -9.51 15.97 -2.08
CA LEU A 111 -9.99 15.61 -3.41
C LEU A 111 -11.50 15.31 -3.39
N SER A 112 -12.17 15.70 -4.46
CA SER A 112 -13.56 15.32 -4.71
C SER A 112 -13.65 13.82 -4.98
N GLU A 113 -14.73 13.20 -4.49
CA GLU A 113 -14.97 11.76 -4.61
C GLU A 113 -15.13 11.28 -6.05
N GLU A 114 -15.57 12.14 -6.96
CA GLU A 114 -15.70 11.82 -8.39
C GLU A 114 -14.39 11.39 -9.05
N TYR A 115 -13.25 11.73 -8.44
CA TYR A 115 -11.91 11.35 -8.92
C TYR A 115 -11.38 10.05 -8.27
N LEU A 116 -12.09 9.49 -7.30
CA LEU A 116 -11.58 8.42 -6.45
C LEU A 116 -12.26 7.07 -6.72
N TRP A 117 -13.49 6.91 -6.30
CA TRP A 117 -14.13 5.59 -6.24
C TRP A 117 -15.36 5.55 -7.14
N GLY A 118 -15.60 4.41 -7.80
CA GLY A 118 -16.85 4.16 -8.49
C GLY A 118 -18.02 3.94 -7.51
N ASP A 119 -19.22 3.80 -8.06
CA ASP A 119 -20.47 3.64 -7.28
C ASP A 119 -20.56 2.32 -6.50
N ASP A 120 -19.60 1.41 -6.72
CA ASP A 120 -19.63 0.03 -6.17
C ASP A 120 -19.04 -0.09 -4.76
N ALA A 121 -18.42 0.96 -4.23
CA ALA A 121 -17.82 0.93 -2.91
C ALA A 121 -18.85 1.20 -1.80
N THR A 122 -18.81 0.43 -0.73
CA THR A 122 -19.73 0.55 0.41
C THR A 122 -19.11 1.34 1.56
N PHE A 123 -19.93 2.23 2.17
CA PHE A 123 -19.52 2.94 3.38
C PHE A 123 -19.71 2.09 4.62
N GLY A 124 -18.80 2.17 5.58
CA GLY A 124 -18.93 1.51 6.88
C GLY A 124 -17.64 1.48 7.69
N GLU A 125 -17.70 0.92 8.87
CA GLU A 125 -16.51 0.67 9.66
C GLU A 125 -15.67 -0.43 8.99
N THR A 126 -14.37 -0.17 8.83
CA THR A 126 -13.43 -1.17 8.33
C THR A 126 -13.38 -2.39 9.24
N ASN A 127 -13.35 -3.57 8.66
CA ASN A 127 -13.39 -4.83 9.39
C ASN A 127 -12.22 -4.97 10.38
N LYS A 128 -12.52 -5.46 11.57
CA LYS A 128 -11.52 -5.83 12.58
C LYS A 128 -10.98 -7.24 12.31
N PHE A 129 -10.43 -7.50 11.13
CA PHE A 129 -9.73 -8.76 10.92
C PHE A 129 -8.42 -8.79 11.70
N SER A 130 -8.12 -9.95 12.27
CA SER A 130 -6.80 -10.24 12.84
C SER A 130 -5.77 -10.13 11.72
N LEU A 131 -4.87 -9.16 11.82
CA LEU A 131 -3.74 -9.03 10.89
C LEU A 131 -2.75 -10.16 11.20
N ASP A 132 -2.47 -10.96 10.21
CA ASP A 132 -1.60 -12.15 10.28
C ASP A 132 -0.35 -12.02 9.41
N THR A 133 -0.01 -10.81 9.00
CA THR A 133 1.15 -10.51 8.18
C THR A 133 2.40 -10.37 9.03
N SER A 134 3.51 -10.94 8.55
CA SER A 134 4.84 -10.70 9.08
C SER A 134 5.74 -10.15 7.97
N TYR A 135 6.84 -9.52 8.35
CA TYR A 135 7.90 -9.12 7.44
C TYR A 135 9.23 -9.65 7.92
N MET A 136 10.07 -10.09 6.99
CA MET A 136 11.44 -10.47 7.24
C MET A 136 12.34 -10.09 6.08
N CYS A 137 13.59 -9.78 6.37
CA CYS A 137 14.62 -9.59 5.37
C CYS A 137 15.92 -10.27 5.78
N ALA A 138 16.76 -10.53 4.81
CA ALA A 138 18.07 -11.13 5.03
C ALA A 138 19.05 -10.63 3.97
N VAL A 139 20.32 -10.53 4.39
CA VAL A 139 21.45 -10.23 3.50
C VAL A 139 22.53 -11.28 3.77
N ASP A 140 23.04 -11.92 2.74
CA ASP A 140 24.14 -12.87 2.89
C ASP A 140 25.52 -12.19 2.74
N LYS A 141 26.59 -12.96 2.97
CA LYS A 141 27.96 -12.48 2.87
C LYS A 141 28.39 -12.06 1.46
N ASP A 142 27.68 -12.47 0.43
CA ASP A 142 27.96 -12.18 -0.98
C ASP A 142 27.12 -10.99 -1.49
N GLY A 143 26.29 -10.40 -0.60
CA GLY A 143 25.45 -9.23 -0.88
C GLY A 143 24.10 -9.57 -1.53
N LEU A 144 23.68 -10.85 -1.53
CA LEU A 144 22.34 -11.24 -1.94
C LEU A 144 21.32 -10.78 -0.88
N VAL A 145 20.32 -10.02 -1.31
CA VAL A 145 19.30 -9.44 -0.44
C VAL A 145 17.96 -10.08 -0.70
N ALA A 146 17.28 -10.49 0.37
CA ALA A 146 15.90 -10.98 0.34
C ALA A 146 14.97 -10.06 1.14
N SER A 147 13.80 -9.76 0.58
CA SER A 147 12.71 -9.02 1.23
C SER A 147 11.44 -9.85 1.11
N ILE A 148 10.83 -10.23 2.23
CA ILE A 148 9.78 -11.26 2.26
C ILE A 148 8.64 -10.78 3.16
N THR A 149 7.40 -10.77 2.63
CA THR A 149 6.19 -10.45 3.39
C THR A 149 5.26 -11.66 3.38
N PRO A 150 5.45 -12.66 4.24
CA PRO A 150 4.51 -13.76 4.38
C PRO A 150 3.23 -13.25 5.04
N SER A 151 2.11 -13.60 4.44
CA SER A 151 0.81 -13.14 4.92
C SER A 151 -0.25 -14.15 4.50
N ASP A 152 -0.66 -14.97 5.43
CA ASP A 152 -1.69 -15.97 5.21
C ASP A 152 -2.49 -16.22 6.48
N GLY A 153 -3.82 -16.26 6.34
CA GLY A 153 -4.74 -16.58 7.42
C GLY A 153 -5.56 -17.80 7.06
N SER A 154 -5.51 -18.82 7.92
CA SER A 154 -6.30 -20.03 7.75
C SER A 154 -7.16 -20.36 8.96
N ALA A 155 -7.14 -19.51 9.99
CA ALA A 155 -7.80 -19.77 11.28
C ALA A 155 -9.31 -20.04 11.19
N ASN A 156 -9.98 -19.46 10.19
CA ASN A 156 -11.44 -19.57 10.02
C ASN A 156 -11.83 -20.41 8.78
N THR A 157 -10.88 -21.11 8.18
CA THR A 157 -11.15 -21.95 7.01
C THR A 157 -11.20 -23.43 7.42
N PRO A 158 -12.13 -24.21 6.88
CA PRO A 158 -12.21 -25.63 7.17
C PRO A 158 -11.05 -26.40 6.56
N VAL A 159 -10.59 -27.44 7.24
CA VAL A 159 -9.64 -28.39 6.67
C VAL A 159 -10.28 -29.13 5.51
N LEU A 160 -9.60 -29.23 4.37
CA LEU A 160 -10.05 -30.02 3.22
C LEU A 160 -10.00 -31.52 3.56
N PRO A 161 -11.16 -32.21 3.54
CA PRO A 161 -11.23 -33.63 3.84
C PRO A 161 -10.30 -34.47 2.93
N GLY A 162 -9.54 -35.37 3.53
CA GLY A 162 -8.60 -36.24 2.81
C GLY A 162 -7.25 -35.63 2.44
N TRP A 163 -7.08 -34.30 2.57
CA TRP A 163 -5.84 -33.60 2.22
C TRP A 163 -5.10 -33.03 3.44
N GLY A 164 -5.80 -32.77 4.54
CA GLY A 164 -5.20 -32.14 5.71
C GLY A 164 -4.69 -30.71 5.50
N ILE A 165 -5.21 -30.01 4.48
CA ILE A 165 -4.82 -28.65 4.09
C ILE A 165 -5.91 -27.67 4.48
N ASN A 166 -5.55 -26.56 5.11
CA ASN A 166 -6.43 -25.42 5.31
C ASN A 166 -6.27 -24.45 4.12
N PRO A 167 -7.33 -24.16 3.36
CA PRO A 167 -7.27 -23.09 2.36
C PRO A 167 -7.00 -21.73 3.01
N SER A 168 -6.30 -20.88 2.27
CA SER A 168 -6.10 -19.50 2.67
C SER A 168 -7.41 -18.72 2.74
N SER A 169 -7.59 -17.87 3.75
CA SER A 169 -8.69 -16.92 3.85
C SER A 169 -8.53 -15.71 2.90
N ARG A 170 -7.41 -15.63 2.18
CA ARG A 170 -7.10 -14.51 1.27
C ARG A 170 -8.05 -14.39 0.07
N GLY A 171 -8.87 -15.41 -0.20
CA GLY A 171 -9.99 -15.30 -1.13
C GLY A 171 -10.94 -14.15 -0.82
N SER A 172 -11.04 -13.72 0.47
CA SER A 172 -11.81 -12.55 0.89
C SER A 172 -11.27 -11.21 0.35
N GLN A 173 -10.10 -11.19 -0.27
CA GLN A 173 -9.56 -10.03 -0.98
C GLN A 173 -10.01 -9.95 -2.45
N SER A 174 -10.82 -10.89 -2.90
CA SER A 174 -11.48 -10.84 -4.20
C SER A 174 -12.84 -10.16 -4.10
N TRP A 175 -13.21 -9.45 -5.16
CA TRP A 175 -14.49 -8.77 -5.26
C TRP A 175 -15.58 -9.68 -5.84
N ALA A 176 -16.78 -9.63 -5.29
CA ALA A 176 -17.96 -10.30 -5.84
C ALA A 176 -18.54 -9.58 -7.07
N ILE A 177 -18.02 -8.40 -7.42
CA ILE A 177 -18.44 -7.58 -8.55
C ILE A 177 -17.80 -8.10 -9.85
N ARG A 178 -18.62 -8.43 -10.85
CA ARG A 178 -18.20 -9.16 -12.06
C ARG A 178 -17.10 -8.48 -12.87
N ASN A 179 -17.14 -7.18 -12.99
CA ASN A 179 -16.22 -6.39 -13.83
C ASN A 179 -15.06 -5.77 -13.06
N HIS A 180 -14.97 -6.03 -11.76
CA HIS A 180 -13.87 -5.52 -10.96
C HIS A 180 -12.55 -6.23 -11.34
N PRO A 181 -11.40 -5.52 -11.43
CA PRO A 181 -10.12 -6.14 -11.78
C PRO A 181 -9.73 -7.30 -10.87
N SER A 182 -10.11 -7.24 -9.58
CA SER A 182 -9.89 -8.30 -8.58
C SER A 182 -11.14 -9.18 -8.38
N SER A 183 -12.05 -9.29 -9.36
CA SER A 183 -13.23 -10.14 -9.26
C SER A 183 -12.86 -11.60 -9.05
N VAL A 184 -13.73 -12.33 -8.32
CA VAL A 184 -13.60 -13.78 -8.16
C VAL A 184 -13.72 -14.48 -9.51
N PHE A 185 -12.74 -15.31 -9.84
CA PHE A 185 -12.77 -16.18 -11.01
C PHE A 185 -11.94 -17.45 -10.77
N PRO A 186 -12.30 -18.62 -11.33
CA PRO A 186 -11.49 -19.83 -11.20
C PRO A 186 -10.04 -19.60 -11.63
N TRP A 187 -9.09 -20.03 -10.81
CA TRP A 187 -7.63 -19.89 -11.01
C TRP A 187 -7.06 -18.48 -10.95
N LYS A 188 -7.88 -17.47 -10.82
CA LYS A 188 -7.44 -16.09 -10.68
C LYS A 188 -6.91 -15.85 -9.26
N ARG A 189 -5.71 -15.27 -9.16
CA ARG A 189 -5.15 -14.82 -7.90
C ARG A 189 -5.97 -13.63 -7.37
N PRO A 190 -6.37 -13.61 -6.10
CA PRO A 190 -6.89 -12.39 -5.50
C PRO A 190 -5.81 -11.31 -5.51
N ARG A 191 -6.19 -10.03 -5.54
CA ARG A 191 -5.25 -8.93 -5.34
C ARG A 191 -4.89 -8.85 -3.87
N LEU A 192 -3.66 -9.26 -3.52
CA LEU A 192 -3.21 -9.39 -2.15
C LEU A 192 -2.58 -8.09 -1.60
N THR A 193 -2.66 -7.92 -0.29
CA THR A 193 -2.04 -6.79 0.43
C THR A 193 -0.53 -6.92 0.69
N PRO A 194 0.11 -8.11 0.78
CA PRO A 194 1.55 -8.21 1.00
C PRO A 194 2.36 -7.40 0.00
N ASN A 195 3.35 -6.67 0.51
CA ASN A 195 4.18 -5.79 -0.30
C ASN A 195 5.63 -5.76 0.18
N PRO A 196 6.44 -6.81 -0.09
CA PRO A 196 7.88 -6.71 0.09
C PRO A 196 8.49 -5.73 -0.91
N ALA A 197 9.48 -4.95 -0.48
CA ALA A 197 10.19 -4.03 -1.36
C ALA A 197 11.68 -3.98 -1.05
N ILE A 198 12.45 -3.52 -2.03
CA ILE A 198 13.88 -3.20 -1.91
C ILE A 198 14.09 -1.82 -2.51
N ALA A 199 14.79 -0.95 -1.80
CA ALA A 199 15.26 0.32 -2.34
C ALA A 199 16.78 0.29 -2.51
N VAL A 200 17.25 0.77 -3.68
CA VAL A 200 18.65 1.10 -3.90
C VAL A 200 18.77 2.61 -3.74
N LEU A 201 19.49 3.05 -2.72
CA LEU A 201 19.62 4.46 -2.36
C LEU A 201 20.72 5.16 -3.19
N ARG A 202 20.83 6.48 -3.06
CA ARG A 202 21.78 7.30 -3.85
C ARG A 202 23.26 6.93 -3.66
N ASP A 203 23.60 6.41 -2.50
CA ASP A 203 24.95 5.94 -2.15
C ASP A 203 25.21 4.48 -2.56
N ASN A 204 24.29 3.89 -3.31
CA ASN A 204 24.24 2.48 -3.70
C ASN A 204 24.03 1.50 -2.53
N SER A 205 23.69 1.98 -1.33
CA SER A 205 23.22 1.08 -0.29
C SER A 205 21.88 0.43 -0.67
N VAL A 206 21.69 -0.82 -0.24
CA VAL A 206 20.50 -1.60 -0.57
C VAL A 206 19.70 -1.80 0.71
N MET A 207 18.46 -1.35 0.69
CA MET A 207 17.54 -1.39 1.82
C MET A 207 16.33 -2.29 1.50
N PRO A 208 16.30 -3.55 1.95
CA PRO A 208 15.06 -4.32 1.96
C PRO A 208 14.14 -3.75 3.03
N PHE A 209 12.85 -3.57 2.74
CA PHE A 209 11.90 -3.05 3.72
C PHE A 209 10.48 -3.54 3.47
N GLY A 210 9.70 -3.57 4.52
CA GLY A 210 8.29 -3.98 4.49
C GLY A 210 7.66 -3.90 5.87
N THR A 211 6.37 -4.20 5.94
CA THR A 211 5.58 -4.11 7.18
C THR A 211 4.35 -5.01 7.14
N PRO A 212 3.83 -5.50 8.27
CA PRO A 212 2.43 -5.89 8.36
C PRO A 212 1.51 -4.67 8.29
N GLY A 213 0.20 -4.87 8.09
CA GLY A 213 -0.77 -3.78 8.20
C GLY A 213 -1.80 -3.67 7.08
N ALA A 214 -2.08 -4.73 6.32
CA ALA A 214 -3.07 -4.72 5.23
C ALA A 214 -2.86 -3.51 4.28
N ASP A 215 -3.88 -2.66 4.10
CA ASP A 215 -3.79 -1.47 3.22
C ASP A 215 -2.93 -0.32 3.79
N VAL A 216 -2.50 -0.41 5.03
CA VAL A 216 -1.53 0.54 5.62
C VAL A 216 -0.09 0.23 5.19
N GLN A 217 0.21 -0.98 4.70
CA GLN A 217 1.57 -1.39 4.33
C GLN A 217 2.24 -0.39 3.39
N THR A 218 1.64 -0.13 2.23
CA THR A 218 2.20 0.78 1.22
C THR A 218 2.30 2.21 1.72
N GLN A 219 1.37 2.64 2.55
CA GLN A 219 1.33 3.99 3.13
C GLN A 219 2.47 4.20 4.14
N ALA A 220 2.68 3.26 5.05
CA ALA A 220 3.76 3.31 6.05
C ALA A 220 5.15 3.19 5.38
N MET A 221 5.27 2.29 4.40
CA MET A 221 6.51 2.10 3.63
C MET A 221 6.89 3.35 2.84
N LEU A 222 5.90 4.02 2.22
CA LEU A 222 6.13 5.30 1.54
C LEU A 222 6.72 6.34 2.49
N GLN A 223 6.11 6.53 3.68
CA GLN A 223 6.55 7.52 4.65
C GLN A 223 7.98 7.27 5.14
N VAL A 224 8.34 6.01 5.44
CA VAL A 224 9.71 5.67 5.83
C VAL A 224 10.69 5.94 4.69
N LEU A 225 10.35 5.58 3.45
CA LEU A 225 11.21 5.85 2.30
C LEU A 225 11.39 7.36 2.05
N LEU A 226 10.33 8.17 2.23
CA LEU A 226 10.38 9.62 2.13
C LEU A 226 11.25 10.23 3.25
N ASN A 227 11.14 9.73 4.49
CA ASN A 227 11.96 10.18 5.61
C ASN A 227 13.46 10.04 5.27
N ILE A 228 13.85 8.92 4.66
CA ILE A 228 15.24 8.65 4.28
C ILE A 228 15.67 9.47 3.07
N VAL A 229 14.90 9.43 1.97
CA VAL A 229 15.32 9.99 0.67
C VAL A 229 15.12 11.50 0.59
N ASP A 230 14.01 12.03 1.11
CA ASP A 230 13.70 13.45 1.04
C ASP A 230 14.28 14.22 2.23
N PHE A 231 14.19 13.70 3.44
CA PHE A 231 14.62 14.40 4.64
C PHE A 231 15.99 14.00 5.16
N ASN A 232 16.64 12.97 4.58
CA ASN A 232 17.93 12.40 5.01
C ASN A 232 17.92 11.97 6.49
N ILE A 233 16.81 11.45 6.98
CA ILE A 233 16.65 10.95 8.33
C ILE A 233 17.32 9.58 8.42
N PRO A 234 18.14 9.29 9.46
CA PRO A 234 18.74 7.98 9.67
C PRO A 234 17.67 6.87 9.75
N LEU A 235 18.00 5.66 9.27
CA LEU A 235 17.06 4.55 9.16
C LEU A 235 16.31 4.26 10.46
N GLN A 236 16.99 4.13 11.58
CA GLN A 236 16.38 3.85 12.88
C GLN A 236 15.38 4.94 13.28
N GLU A 237 15.75 6.20 13.12
CA GLU A 237 14.86 7.33 13.39
C GLU A 237 13.68 7.36 12.41
N ALA A 238 13.94 7.10 11.13
CA ALA A 238 12.92 7.11 10.07
C ALA A 238 11.77 6.11 10.33
N VAL A 239 12.07 4.94 10.92
CA VAL A 239 11.05 3.93 11.27
C VAL A 239 10.32 4.23 12.57
N GLU A 240 10.88 5.10 13.44
CA GLU A 240 10.30 5.48 14.73
C GLU A 240 9.45 6.75 14.67
N LEU A 241 9.58 7.56 13.62
CA LEU A 241 8.80 8.78 13.45
C LEU A 241 7.30 8.52 13.38
N PRO A 242 6.48 9.47 13.90
CA PRO A 242 5.02 9.37 13.86
C PRO A 242 4.50 9.20 12.44
N ARG A 243 3.56 8.27 12.27
CA ARG A 243 2.93 7.95 11.00
C ARG A 243 1.44 8.28 11.00
N PHE A 244 0.91 8.29 9.80
CA PHE A 244 -0.51 8.47 9.52
C PHE A 244 -0.96 7.50 8.43
N ALA A 245 -2.27 7.28 8.33
CA ALA A 245 -2.84 6.50 7.23
C ALA A 245 -4.23 6.98 6.85
N SER A 246 -4.50 6.99 5.56
CA SER A 246 -5.83 7.20 4.99
C SER A 246 -6.63 5.90 5.02
N TYR A 247 -7.89 6.00 5.44
CA TYR A 247 -8.91 4.97 5.32
C TYR A 247 -9.99 5.35 4.30
N ASP A 248 -9.70 6.38 3.51
CA ASP A 248 -10.54 6.85 2.42
C ASP A 248 -10.23 6.06 1.13
N ALA A 249 -10.32 4.75 1.23
CA ALA A 249 -10.21 3.79 0.14
C ALA A 249 -10.93 2.49 0.54
N PRO A 250 -11.51 1.75 -0.41
CA PRO A 250 -12.08 0.45 -0.12
C PRO A 250 -11.06 -0.49 0.52
N ASP A 251 -11.43 -1.11 1.65
CA ASP A 251 -10.62 -2.13 2.31
C ASP A 251 -10.37 -3.29 1.32
N SER A 252 -9.16 -3.80 1.29
CA SER A 252 -8.83 -4.95 0.43
C SER A 252 -9.59 -6.21 0.81
N PHE A 253 -10.15 -6.30 2.01
CA PHE A 253 -10.91 -7.45 2.49
C PHE A 253 -12.40 -7.22 2.39
N GLU A 254 -13.15 -8.28 2.04
CA GLU A 254 -14.62 -8.30 2.12
C GLU A 254 -15.11 -7.80 3.50
N PRO A 255 -16.07 -6.88 3.60
CA PRO A 255 -16.97 -6.38 2.55
C PRO A 255 -16.48 -5.10 1.83
N HIS A 256 -15.18 -4.83 1.76
CA HIS A 256 -14.57 -3.71 1.02
C HIS A 256 -15.08 -2.33 1.43
N GLN A 257 -15.34 -2.15 2.72
CA GLN A 257 -15.84 -0.88 3.25
C GLN A 257 -14.74 0.18 3.28
N TYR A 258 -15.12 1.44 3.27
CA TYR A 258 -14.22 2.57 3.47
C TYR A 258 -14.88 3.68 4.28
N GLN A 259 -14.07 4.57 4.82
CA GLN A 259 -14.53 5.72 5.60
C GLN A 259 -14.07 7.01 4.92
N ARG A 260 -15.05 7.76 4.40
CA ARG A 260 -14.78 9.01 3.69
C ARG A 260 -13.91 9.96 4.49
N ARG A 261 -12.83 10.44 3.86
CA ARG A 261 -11.91 11.44 4.40
C ARG A 261 -11.22 11.05 5.70
N LEU A 262 -11.40 9.81 6.16
CA LEU A 262 -10.79 9.37 7.42
C LEU A 262 -9.28 9.28 7.27
N LEU A 263 -8.60 10.05 8.12
CA LEU A 263 -7.16 10.11 8.29
C LEU A 263 -6.82 9.83 9.75
N LYS A 264 -6.14 8.72 10.01
CA LYS A 264 -5.68 8.38 11.35
C LYS A 264 -4.22 8.77 11.50
N ILE A 265 -3.90 9.44 12.61
CA ILE A 265 -2.58 10.04 12.85
C ILE A 265 -2.11 9.68 14.27
N GLU A 266 -0.85 9.26 14.42
CA GLU A 266 -0.26 9.02 15.74
C GLU A 266 -0.20 10.31 16.57
N GLU A 267 -0.44 10.19 17.89
CA GLU A 267 -0.64 11.34 18.81
C GLU A 267 0.60 12.26 18.97
N ASP A 268 1.78 11.79 18.57
CA ASP A 268 3.01 12.61 18.56
C ASP A 268 3.00 13.73 17.50
N VAL A 269 2.11 13.69 16.52
CA VAL A 269 1.91 14.80 15.59
C VAL A 269 1.17 15.94 16.32
N ASN A 270 1.69 17.17 16.19
CA ASN A 270 1.19 18.35 16.88
C ASN A 270 -0.33 18.59 16.65
N ASN A 271 -1.06 18.96 17.69
CA ASN A 271 -2.50 19.23 17.63
C ASN A 271 -2.86 20.31 16.60
N ARG A 272 -2.05 21.37 16.48
CA ARG A 272 -2.28 22.42 15.48
C ARG A 272 -2.24 21.89 14.05
N VAL A 273 -1.36 20.91 13.76
CA VAL A 273 -1.33 20.23 12.47
C VAL A 273 -2.63 19.48 12.21
N ARG A 274 -3.17 18.80 13.23
CA ARG A 274 -4.45 18.07 13.12
C ARG A 274 -5.62 19.01 12.91
N GLU A 275 -5.67 20.15 13.60
CA GLU A 275 -6.70 21.18 13.41
C GLU A 275 -6.67 21.71 11.98
N THR A 276 -5.50 22.03 11.44
CA THR A 276 -5.33 22.46 10.05
C THR A 276 -5.80 21.39 9.05
N LEU A 277 -5.51 20.12 9.30
CA LEU A 277 -6.00 19.03 8.44
C LEU A 277 -7.52 18.88 8.46
N VAL A 278 -8.16 19.15 9.59
CA VAL A 278 -9.65 19.22 9.68
C VAL A 278 -10.16 20.40 8.84
N ASP A 279 -9.50 21.57 8.89
CA ASP A 279 -9.85 22.72 8.06
C ASP A 279 -9.70 22.41 6.56
N TYR A 280 -8.76 21.57 6.16
CA TYR A 280 -8.61 21.07 4.78
C TYR A 280 -9.69 20.06 4.37
N GLY A 281 -10.48 19.59 5.33
CA GLY A 281 -11.62 18.69 5.11
C GLY A 281 -11.37 17.22 5.42
N HIS A 282 -10.25 16.87 6.06
CA HIS A 282 -10.02 15.51 6.56
C HIS A 282 -10.83 15.24 7.83
N LEU A 283 -11.31 14.01 7.98
CA LEU A 283 -11.81 13.49 9.25
C LEU A 283 -10.64 12.91 10.04
N VAL A 284 -10.11 13.67 10.99
CA VAL A 284 -8.89 13.28 11.72
C VAL A 284 -9.23 12.50 12.98
N GLU A 285 -8.67 11.30 13.10
CA GLU A 285 -8.70 10.48 14.33
C GLU A 285 -7.28 10.25 14.85
N SER A 286 -7.14 10.21 16.19
CA SER A 286 -5.86 9.93 16.82
C SER A 286 -5.62 8.44 17.00
N TRP A 287 -4.40 8.02 16.71
CA TRP A 287 -3.85 6.74 17.12
C TRP A 287 -2.93 6.92 18.33
N PRO A 288 -2.87 5.92 19.23
CA PRO A 288 -1.83 5.91 20.25
C PRO A 288 -0.43 5.92 19.63
N ARG A 289 0.51 6.49 20.36
CA ARG A 289 1.93 6.48 20.00
C ARG A 289 2.44 5.07 19.73
N HIS A 290 3.26 4.91 18.70
CA HIS A 290 3.86 3.62 18.28
C HIS A 290 2.83 2.49 18.13
N THR A 291 1.66 2.80 17.64
CA THR A 291 0.67 1.75 17.38
C THR A 291 1.11 0.87 16.21
N TRP A 292 1.03 -0.44 16.37
CA TRP A 292 1.27 -1.38 15.28
C TRP A 292 0.29 -1.20 14.09
N LYS A 293 -0.86 -0.54 14.32
CA LYS A 293 -1.85 -0.22 13.27
C LYS A 293 -1.33 0.80 12.27
N ALA A 294 -0.36 1.60 12.63
CA ALA A 294 0.32 2.54 11.73
C ALA A 294 1.41 1.86 10.87
N GLY A 295 1.48 0.53 10.91
CA GLY A 295 2.53 -0.28 10.33
C GLY A 295 3.72 -0.43 11.29
N ALA A 296 4.39 -1.59 11.23
CA ALA A 296 5.62 -1.88 11.96
C ALA A 296 6.73 -2.10 10.92
N VAL A 297 7.17 -1.00 10.29
CA VAL A 297 8.15 -1.09 9.21
C VAL A 297 9.48 -1.60 9.76
N CYS A 298 9.97 -2.68 9.14
CA CYS A 298 11.33 -3.19 9.33
C CYS A 298 12.12 -2.93 8.05
N ALA A 299 13.40 -2.59 8.19
CA ALA A 299 14.31 -2.32 7.09
C ALA A 299 15.75 -2.65 7.46
#